data_7674c13d8b9d6bd19c6aacce57bb1bdd
#
_entry.id   7674c13d8b9d6bd19c6aacce57bb1bdd
#
_cell.length_a   1.000
_cell.length_b   1.000
_cell.length_c   1.000
_cell.angle_alpha   90.00
_cell.angle_beta   90.00
_cell.angle_gamma   90.00
#
_symmetry.space_group_name_H-M   'P 1'
#
loop_
_entity.id
_entity.type
_entity.pdbx_description
1 polymer ?
#
loop_
_entity_poly.entity_id
_entity_poly.type
_entity_poly.pdbx_seq_one_letter_code
_entity_poly.pdbx_strand_id
1 'polypeptide(L)'
;MSLGQLSDHLSKLTSWVNLILATTRYDLATIDPTFRLTDPVSTEAVVQAFDTSVKAARADMTARTDAEYLVPWTLKQGAHEVFTMPRFSALRSFVLNHTIHHRGQLSVYLRLNDVALPSIYGPTADEA
;
A
#
# COMPACT_ATOMS: atom_id res chain seq x y z
N MET A 1 0.18 -9.27 -13.27
CA MET A 1 1.21 -8.43 -12.60
C MET A 1 2.50 -9.24 -12.56
N SER A 2 3.63 -8.68 -13.04
CA SER A 2 4.94 -9.30 -12.87
C SER A 2 5.41 -9.21 -11.42
N LEU A 3 6.47 -9.94 -11.05
CA LEU A 3 7.09 -9.83 -9.73
C LEU A 3 7.58 -8.39 -9.45
N GLY A 4 8.19 -7.77 -10.46
CA GLY A 4 8.63 -6.37 -10.37
C GLY A 4 7.46 -5.40 -10.15
N GLN A 5 6.38 -5.56 -10.92
CA GLN A 5 5.16 -4.74 -10.76
C GLN A 5 4.49 -4.94 -9.41
N LEU A 6 4.50 -6.14 -8.85
CA LEU A 6 3.98 -6.41 -7.51
C LEU A 6 4.82 -5.72 -6.44
N SER A 7 6.14 -5.75 -6.58
CA SER A 7 7.07 -5.06 -5.68
C SER A 7 6.92 -3.54 -5.76
N ASP A 8 6.81 -2.99 -6.97
CA ASP A 8 6.54 -1.57 -7.21
C ASP A 8 5.21 -1.14 -6.58
N HIS A 9 4.17 -1.95 -6.76
CA HIS A 9 2.86 -1.69 -6.16
C HIS A 9 2.93 -1.65 -4.63
N LEU A 10 3.59 -2.63 -4.00
CA LEU A 10 3.78 -2.66 -2.56
C LEU A 10 4.54 -1.43 -2.04
N SER A 11 5.55 -0.97 -2.78
CA SER A 11 6.33 0.21 -2.39
C SER A 11 5.51 1.50 -2.38
N LYS A 12 4.44 1.56 -3.18
CA LYS A 12 3.56 2.73 -3.33
C LYS A 12 2.31 2.68 -2.46
N LEU A 13 1.90 1.50 -1.96
CA LEU A 13 0.65 1.34 -1.22
C LEU A 13 0.54 2.25 0.00
N THR A 14 1.63 2.47 0.72
CA THR A 14 1.63 3.33 1.91
C THR A 14 1.41 4.80 1.60
N SER A 15 1.67 5.27 0.36
CA SER A 15 1.37 6.65 -0.05
C SER A 15 -0.13 6.97 -0.04
N TRP A 16 -1.00 5.95 -0.14
CA TRP A 16 -2.45 6.13 0.03
C TRP A 16 -2.84 6.64 1.41
N VAL A 17 -1.99 6.43 2.43
CA VAL A 17 -2.20 7.02 3.77
C VAL A 17 -2.27 8.53 3.66
N ASN A 18 -1.27 9.14 3.03
CA ASN A 18 -1.20 10.60 2.87
C ASN A 18 -2.40 11.12 2.07
N LEU A 19 -2.76 10.43 0.97
CA LEU A 19 -3.92 10.79 0.15
C LEU A 19 -5.23 10.74 0.94
N ILE A 20 -5.48 9.66 1.69
CA ILE A 20 -6.69 9.49 2.50
C ILE A 20 -6.76 10.56 3.60
N LEU A 21 -5.64 10.87 4.24
CA LEU A 21 -5.60 11.87 5.31
C LEU A 21 -5.71 13.31 4.81
N ALA A 22 -5.20 13.60 3.60
CA ALA A 22 -5.24 14.93 3.01
C ALA A 22 -6.56 15.27 2.30
N THR A 23 -7.37 14.27 1.93
CA THR A 23 -8.58 14.47 1.12
C THR A 23 -9.83 13.95 1.82
N THR A 24 -11.01 14.26 1.29
CA THR A 24 -12.28 13.63 1.70
C THR A 24 -12.81 12.68 0.64
N ARG A 25 -12.23 12.68 -0.56
CA ARG A 25 -12.60 11.78 -1.67
C ARG A 25 -11.46 11.66 -2.68
N TYR A 26 -11.46 10.56 -3.41
CA TYR A 26 -10.55 10.33 -4.52
C TYR A 26 -11.26 9.62 -5.68
N ASP A 27 -10.94 10.00 -6.92
CA ASP A 27 -11.53 9.43 -8.12
C ASP A 27 -10.50 8.61 -8.89
N LEU A 28 -10.70 7.28 -8.94
CA LEU A 28 -9.85 6.37 -9.69
C LEU A 28 -9.86 6.61 -11.21
N ALA A 29 -10.91 7.28 -11.75
CA ALA A 29 -10.94 7.64 -13.17
C ALA A 29 -9.88 8.69 -13.54
N THR A 30 -9.42 9.47 -12.54
CA THR A 30 -8.38 10.49 -12.68
C THR A 30 -7.14 10.14 -11.86
N ILE A 31 -6.81 8.83 -11.77
CA ILE A 31 -5.70 8.36 -10.94
C ILE A 31 -4.38 9.03 -11.34
N ASP A 32 -3.69 9.56 -10.33
CA ASP A 32 -2.37 10.12 -10.50
C ASP A 32 -1.41 9.06 -11.10
N PRO A 33 -0.66 9.39 -12.16
CA PRO A 33 0.28 8.46 -12.78
C PRO A 33 1.27 7.80 -11.83
N THR A 34 1.60 8.43 -10.70
CA THR A 34 2.51 7.87 -9.68
C THR A 34 1.96 6.61 -9.02
N PHE A 35 0.63 6.42 -9.00
CA PHE A 35 -0.01 5.19 -8.49
C PHE A 35 -0.14 4.08 -9.54
N ARG A 36 0.22 4.35 -10.80
CA ARG A 36 0.21 3.32 -11.84
C ARG A 36 1.32 2.32 -11.60
N LEU A 37 1.05 1.07 -11.98
CA LEU A 37 2.04 0.00 -11.95
C LEU A 37 3.13 0.26 -12.98
N THR A 38 4.38 0.15 -12.55
CA THR A 38 5.55 0.25 -13.41
C THR A 38 6.49 -0.92 -13.15
N ASP A 39 7.35 -1.22 -14.11
CA ASP A 39 8.46 -2.13 -13.87
C ASP A 39 9.60 -1.33 -13.22
N PRO A 40 10.03 -1.69 -12.00
CA PRO A 40 11.07 -0.94 -11.29
C PRO A 40 12.43 -1.13 -11.98
N VAL A 41 13.26 -0.11 -11.88
CA VAL A 41 14.61 -0.12 -12.50
C VAL A 41 15.61 -0.98 -11.71
N SER A 42 15.39 -1.16 -10.40
CA SER A 42 16.22 -2.02 -9.55
C SER A 42 15.50 -2.33 -8.21
N THR A 43 16.02 -3.31 -7.47
CA THR A 43 15.57 -3.65 -6.11
C THR A 43 15.79 -2.49 -5.15
N GLU A 44 16.92 -1.80 -5.25
CA GLU A 44 17.27 -0.65 -4.41
C GLU A 44 16.23 0.48 -4.60
N ALA A 45 15.80 0.72 -5.84
CA ALA A 45 14.78 1.72 -6.13
C ALA A 45 13.43 1.37 -5.48
N VAL A 46 13.03 0.10 -5.47
CA VAL A 46 11.81 -0.37 -4.79
C VAL A 46 11.91 -0.16 -3.27
N VAL A 47 13.02 -0.55 -2.66
CA VAL A 47 13.25 -0.40 -1.21
C VAL A 47 13.26 1.07 -0.83
N GLN A 48 13.96 1.91 -1.58
CA GLN A 48 14.00 3.36 -1.34
C GLN A 48 12.61 4.02 -1.47
N ALA A 49 11.82 3.62 -2.48
CA ALA A 49 10.46 4.11 -2.65
C ALA A 49 9.57 3.70 -1.47
N PHE A 50 9.68 2.45 -1.01
CA PHE A 50 8.97 1.94 0.16
C PHE A 50 9.34 2.72 1.43
N ASP A 51 10.63 2.87 1.74
CA ASP A 51 11.10 3.59 2.93
C ASP A 51 10.63 5.05 2.93
N THR A 52 10.69 5.70 1.77
CA THR A 52 10.23 7.08 1.59
C THR A 52 8.73 7.19 1.85
N SER A 53 7.93 6.30 1.26
CA SER A 53 6.47 6.32 1.42
C SER A 53 6.05 5.99 2.86
N VAL A 54 6.70 5.03 3.52
CA VAL A 54 6.45 4.68 4.93
C VAL A 54 6.79 5.84 5.85
N LYS A 55 7.94 6.50 5.63
CA LYS A 55 8.35 7.66 6.44
C LYS A 55 7.33 8.80 6.34
N ALA A 56 6.87 9.12 5.13
CA ALA A 56 5.85 10.14 4.91
C ALA A 56 4.51 9.77 5.54
N ALA A 57 4.06 8.53 5.36
CA ALA A 57 2.82 8.02 5.94
C ALA A 57 2.84 8.09 7.49
N ARG A 58 3.93 7.66 8.13
CA ARG A 58 4.08 7.72 9.59
C ARG A 58 4.04 9.15 10.10
N ALA A 59 4.74 10.08 9.45
CA ALA A 59 4.75 11.49 9.83
C ALA A 59 3.34 12.10 9.76
N ASP A 60 2.60 11.84 8.68
CA ASP A 60 1.25 12.36 8.50
C ASP A 60 0.26 11.74 9.51
N MET A 61 0.35 10.42 9.75
CA MET A 61 -0.49 9.74 10.74
C MET A 61 -0.28 10.27 12.16
N THR A 62 0.96 10.53 12.57
CA THR A 62 1.27 11.01 13.93
C THR A 62 0.86 12.47 14.14
N ALA A 63 0.67 13.23 13.06
CA ALA A 63 0.23 14.62 13.12
C ALA A 63 -1.30 14.78 13.22
N ARG A 64 -2.09 13.69 13.13
CA ARG A 64 -3.54 13.73 13.12
C ARG A 64 -4.16 13.49 14.49
N THR A 65 -5.29 14.13 14.73
CA THR A 65 -6.15 13.89 15.89
C THR A 65 -7.10 12.72 15.64
N ASP A 66 -7.64 12.11 16.69
CA ASP A 66 -8.64 11.05 16.59
C ASP A 66 -9.89 11.50 15.80
N ALA A 67 -10.31 12.76 15.97
CA ALA A 67 -11.44 13.31 15.24
C ALA A 67 -11.22 13.33 13.71
N GLU A 68 -10.00 13.59 13.25
CA GLU A 68 -9.67 13.59 11.83
C GLU A 68 -9.72 12.18 11.22
N TYR A 69 -9.45 11.14 12.03
CA TYR A 69 -9.60 9.75 11.59
C TYR A 69 -11.06 9.31 11.43
N LEU A 70 -12.00 9.98 12.09
CA LEU A 70 -13.44 9.70 11.99
C LEU A 70 -14.09 10.38 10.78
N VAL A 71 -13.41 11.33 10.13
CA VAL A 71 -13.94 12.01 8.93
C VAL A 71 -14.25 11.00 7.84
N PRO A 72 -15.45 11.03 7.22
CA PRO A 72 -15.77 10.17 6.09
C PRO A 72 -14.84 10.43 4.90
N TRP A 73 -14.42 9.35 4.25
CA TRP A 73 -13.63 9.38 3.03
C TRP A 73 -14.27 8.50 1.95
N THR A 74 -14.37 9.03 0.73
CA THR A 74 -15.02 8.37 -0.39
C THR A 74 -14.03 7.98 -1.48
N LEU A 75 -14.01 6.71 -1.86
CA LEU A 75 -13.39 6.24 -3.10
C LEU A 75 -14.47 6.12 -4.17
N LYS A 76 -14.22 6.68 -5.35
CA LYS A 76 -15.11 6.58 -6.49
C LYS A 76 -14.37 6.27 -7.78
N GLN A 77 -15.09 5.86 -8.81
CA GLN A 77 -14.60 5.68 -10.18
C GLN A 77 -15.60 6.33 -11.15
N GLY A 78 -15.29 7.55 -11.57
CA GLY A 78 -16.21 8.38 -12.34
C GLY A 78 -17.49 8.68 -11.58
N ALA A 79 -18.63 8.26 -12.10
CA ALA A 79 -19.93 8.43 -11.43
C ALA A 79 -20.22 7.37 -10.34
N HIS A 80 -19.44 6.27 -10.31
CA HIS A 80 -19.67 5.16 -9.38
C HIS A 80 -18.93 5.38 -8.06
N GLU A 81 -19.66 5.37 -6.94
CA GLU A 81 -19.07 5.33 -5.59
C GLU A 81 -18.68 3.88 -5.27
N VAL A 82 -17.38 3.65 -5.03
CA VAL A 82 -16.86 2.34 -4.65
C VAL A 82 -17.18 2.07 -3.18
N PHE A 83 -16.86 3.04 -2.32
CA PHE A 83 -17.25 3.05 -0.91
C PHE A 83 -17.12 4.44 -0.29
N THR A 84 -17.86 4.66 0.80
CA THR A 84 -17.64 5.76 1.75
C THR A 84 -17.56 5.19 3.16
N MET A 85 -16.49 5.50 3.88
CA MET A 85 -16.26 5.06 5.24
C MET A 85 -15.34 6.03 6.00
N PRO A 86 -15.28 6.00 7.35
CA PRO A 86 -14.31 6.79 8.09
C PRO A 86 -12.88 6.53 7.64
N ARG A 87 -12.02 7.55 7.68
CA ARG A 87 -10.61 7.44 7.26
C ARG A 87 -9.90 6.26 7.92
N PHE A 88 -10.08 6.04 9.24
CA PHE A 88 -9.44 4.91 9.92
C PHE A 88 -9.84 3.55 9.31
N SER A 89 -11.11 3.40 8.90
CA SER A 89 -11.59 2.18 8.24
C SER A 89 -11.00 2.02 6.84
N ALA A 90 -10.91 3.13 6.09
CA ALA A 90 -10.24 3.14 4.78
C ALA A 90 -8.76 2.79 4.91
N LEU A 91 -8.04 3.36 5.88
CA LEU A 91 -6.65 3.01 6.16
C LEU A 91 -6.50 1.53 6.52
N ARG A 92 -7.36 1.00 7.38
CA ARG A 92 -7.33 -0.40 7.79
C ARG A 92 -7.62 -1.36 6.63
N SER A 93 -8.72 -1.15 5.93
CA SER A 93 -9.19 -2.10 4.90
C SER A 93 -8.50 -1.90 3.56
N PHE A 94 -8.37 -0.66 3.09
CA PHE A 94 -7.85 -0.35 1.76
C PHE A 94 -6.32 -0.26 1.71
N VAL A 95 -5.63 0.14 2.80
CA VAL A 95 -4.17 0.22 2.81
C VAL A 95 -3.54 -0.98 3.51
N LEU A 96 -3.83 -1.20 4.80
CA LEU A 96 -3.14 -2.24 5.58
C LEU A 96 -3.48 -3.65 5.12
N ASN A 97 -4.76 -3.98 4.97
CA ASN A 97 -5.16 -5.30 4.49
C ASN A 97 -4.70 -5.57 3.06
N HIS A 98 -4.68 -4.54 2.21
CA HIS A 98 -4.17 -4.60 0.84
C HIS A 98 -2.66 -4.88 0.84
N THR A 99 -1.90 -4.22 1.71
CA THR A 99 -0.47 -4.49 1.90
C THR A 99 -0.23 -5.93 2.37
N ILE A 100 -1.01 -6.42 3.35
CA ILE A 100 -0.91 -7.79 3.85
C ILE A 100 -1.20 -8.80 2.72
N HIS A 101 -2.24 -8.55 1.91
CA HIS A 101 -2.60 -9.39 0.77
C HIS A 101 -1.45 -9.51 -0.24
N HIS A 102 -0.93 -8.38 -0.71
CA HIS A 102 0.15 -8.38 -1.70
C HIS A 102 1.50 -8.84 -1.14
N ARG A 103 1.78 -8.61 0.14
CA ARG A 103 2.95 -9.20 0.81
C ARG A 103 2.88 -10.72 0.79
N GLY A 104 1.70 -11.30 1.07
CA GLY A 104 1.50 -12.75 0.96
C GLY A 104 1.74 -13.26 -0.45
N GLN A 105 1.25 -12.57 -1.47
CA GLN A 105 1.53 -12.92 -2.87
C GLN A 105 3.02 -12.80 -3.21
N LEU A 106 3.68 -11.72 -2.80
CA LEU A 106 5.11 -11.51 -3.05
C LEU A 106 5.95 -12.64 -2.45
N SER A 107 5.64 -13.09 -1.22
CA SER A 107 6.36 -14.20 -0.58
C SER A 107 6.23 -15.50 -1.38
N VAL A 108 5.07 -15.80 -1.93
CA VAL A 108 4.86 -16.98 -2.80
C VAL A 108 5.70 -16.88 -4.08
N TYR A 109 5.67 -15.72 -4.75
CA TYR A 109 6.44 -15.54 -5.99
C TYR A 109 7.95 -15.56 -5.77
N LEU A 110 8.44 -15.00 -4.67
CA LEU A 110 9.86 -15.10 -4.31
C LEU A 110 10.26 -16.55 -4.06
N ARG A 111 9.45 -17.32 -3.35
CA ARG A 111 9.67 -18.75 -3.10
C ARG A 111 9.71 -19.56 -4.40
N LEU A 112 8.81 -19.28 -5.35
CA LEU A 112 8.80 -19.94 -6.67
C LEU A 112 10.04 -19.61 -7.53
N ASN A 113 10.81 -18.60 -7.14
CA ASN A 113 12.08 -18.22 -7.76
C ASN A 113 13.30 -18.59 -6.88
N ASP A 114 13.12 -19.54 -5.95
CA ASP A 114 14.18 -20.05 -5.07
C ASP A 114 14.85 -18.95 -4.18
N VAL A 115 14.12 -17.86 -3.89
CA VAL A 115 14.58 -16.80 -2.99
C VAL A 115 14.19 -17.17 -1.57
N ALA A 116 15.16 -17.24 -0.67
CA ALA A 116 14.93 -17.47 0.76
C ALA A 116 14.12 -16.32 1.37
N LEU A 117 13.18 -16.66 2.28
CA LEU A 117 12.27 -15.72 2.91
C LEU A 117 12.52 -15.64 4.41
N PRO A 118 12.52 -14.42 4.98
CA PRO A 118 12.49 -14.27 6.43
C PRO A 118 11.13 -14.73 6.98
N SER A 119 11.09 -15.04 8.27
CA SER A 119 9.83 -15.26 8.98
C SER A 119 8.92 -14.03 8.88
N ILE A 120 7.69 -14.23 8.39
CA ILE A 120 6.69 -13.15 8.25
C ILE A 120 5.62 -13.26 9.34
N TYR A 121 5.15 -14.48 9.63
CA TYR A 121 4.10 -14.74 10.61
C TYR A 121 4.44 -15.95 11.50
N GLY A 122 5.33 -16.78 11.08
CA GLY A 122 5.83 -17.98 11.76
C GLY A 122 7.06 -18.50 11.06
N PRO A 123 7.69 -19.55 11.57
CA PRO A 123 8.89 -20.14 10.99
C PRO A 123 8.68 -20.49 9.51
N THR A 124 9.71 -20.29 8.70
CA THR A 124 9.74 -20.71 7.29
C THR A 124 10.65 -21.91 7.12
N ALA A 125 10.59 -22.58 5.97
CA ALA A 125 11.49 -23.68 5.64
C ALA A 125 12.96 -23.25 5.49
N ASP A 126 13.25 -21.95 5.47
CA ASP A 126 14.60 -21.40 5.36
C ASP A 126 15.23 -21.07 6.72
N GLU A 127 14.45 -21.21 7.80
CA GLU A 127 14.89 -20.99 9.18
C GLU A 127 15.12 -22.37 9.80
N ALA A 128 16.33 -22.89 9.73
CA ALA A 128 16.74 -24.13 10.37
C ALA A 128 17.31 -23.87 11.77
#